data_3c20834fc2ee4770cf296bf25abab68f
#
_entry.id   3c20834fc2ee4770cf296bf25abab68f
#
_cell.length_a   1.000
_cell.length_b   1.000
_cell.length_c   1.000
_cell.angle_alpha   90.00
_cell.angle_beta   90.00
_cell.angle_gamma   90.00
#
_symmetry.space_group_name_H-M   'P 1'
#
loop_
_entity.id
_entity.type
_entity.pdbx_description
1 polymer ?
#
loop_
_entity_poly.entity_id
_entity_poly.type
_entity_poly.pdbx_seq_one_letter_code
_entity_poly.pdbx_strand_id
1 'polypeptide(L)'
;MKNPLILLFLVIFSASNSFAQSVTIGTQTWTTKNLDVATFRNGDAIPQAKTDEELEVAGNNKQAAWCYYENNTANGTKYGKLYNWYAVNDYRGLAPAGWHVPTDEEWTVLSTFLGGEDLAGKKMKSTSGWNSYDCKKCNGGSTEFKKTCSACKGTQANSSEPFSGNGSNSCGFTGLPGGFRASDGVFDGVGSYGLWWSASEGDASVAWNRGLLSGYSSLGRPSITKSSGFSVRCVRD
;
A
#
# COMPACT_ATOMS: atom_id res chain seq x y z
N MET A 1 -34.27 41.23 42.66
CA MET A 1 -32.96 40.83 42.10
C MET A 1 -33.18 39.61 41.23
N LYS A 2 -33.04 39.76 39.88
CA LYS A 2 -33.27 38.72 38.88
C LYS A 2 -31.95 38.07 38.57
N ASN A 3 -31.79 36.77 38.88
CA ASN A 3 -30.61 36.00 38.49
C ASN A 3 -30.66 35.68 36.98
N PRO A 4 -29.59 35.99 36.19
CA PRO A 4 -29.52 35.56 34.82
C PRO A 4 -29.12 34.06 34.76
N LEU A 5 -29.95 33.25 34.14
CA LEU A 5 -29.67 31.87 33.80
C LEU A 5 -28.62 31.84 32.69
N ILE A 6 -27.38 31.46 32.99
CA ILE A 6 -26.33 31.26 32.01
C ILE A 6 -26.57 29.90 31.35
N LEU A 7 -27.07 29.92 30.11
CA LEU A 7 -27.22 28.74 29.28
C LEU A 7 -25.83 28.37 28.70
N LEU A 8 -25.18 27.34 29.27
CA LEU A 8 -23.93 26.80 28.77
C LEU A 8 -24.22 25.97 27.50
N PHE A 9 -23.99 26.53 26.33
CA PHE A 9 -24.01 25.79 25.09
C PHE A 9 -22.79 24.88 25.02
N LEU A 10 -23.01 23.58 25.25
CA LEU A 10 -22.01 22.54 25.01
C LEU A 10 -21.88 22.36 23.47
N VAL A 11 -20.89 23.02 22.88
CA VAL A 11 -20.53 22.77 21.47
C VAL A 11 -19.86 21.42 21.41
N ILE A 12 -20.64 20.40 21.07
CA ILE A 12 -20.09 19.07 20.73
C ILE A 12 -19.38 19.23 19.40
N PHE A 13 -18.06 19.40 19.44
CA PHE A 13 -17.22 19.29 18.26
C PHE A 13 -17.25 17.81 17.85
N SER A 14 -18.17 17.44 16.99
CA SER A 14 -18.08 16.21 16.22
C SER A 14 -16.86 16.38 15.31
N ALA A 15 -15.71 15.88 15.72
CA ALA A 15 -14.61 15.66 14.82
C ALA A 15 -15.13 14.71 13.74
N SER A 16 -15.62 15.26 12.64
CA SER A 16 -15.86 14.50 11.43
C SER A 16 -14.51 13.98 11.01
N ASN A 17 -14.19 12.74 11.42
CA ASN A 17 -13.11 11.99 10.81
C ASN A 17 -13.46 11.89 9.32
N SER A 18 -12.96 12.85 8.54
CA SER A 18 -12.98 12.80 7.09
C SER A 18 -12.05 11.66 6.67
N PHE A 19 -12.49 10.43 7.03
CA PHE A 19 -11.74 9.25 6.66
C PHE A 19 -11.98 8.93 5.20
N ALA A 20 -10.89 8.82 4.56
CA ALA A 20 -10.53 8.13 3.33
C ALA A 20 -11.73 7.76 2.44
N GLN A 21 -11.75 8.28 1.25
CA GLN A 21 -12.49 7.68 0.15
C GLN A 21 -12.32 6.17 0.22
N SER A 22 -13.42 5.45 0.27
CA SER A 22 -13.44 3.99 0.34
C SER A 22 -14.19 3.40 -0.84
N VAL A 23 -13.92 2.14 -1.14
CA VAL A 23 -14.58 1.37 -2.19
C VAL A 23 -14.95 -0.01 -1.66
N THR A 24 -16.14 -0.48 -2.00
CA THR A 24 -16.53 -1.86 -1.71
C THR A 24 -16.15 -2.75 -2.88
N ILE A 25 -15.36 -3.80 -2.59
CA ILE A 25 -14.89 -4.79 -3.54
C ILE A 25 -15.29 -6.16 -3.03
N GLY A 26 -16.24 -6.80 -3.68
CA GLY A 26 -16.88 -8.01 -3.16
C GLY A 26 -17.60 -7.73 -1.85
N THR A 27 -17.22 -8.43 -0.81
CA THR A 27 -17.78 -8.30 0.54
C THR A 27 -17.00 -7.35 1.45
N GLN A 28 -15.89 -6.79 0.97
CA GLN A 28 -14.97 -5.99 1.77
C GLN A 28 -15.00 -4.51 1.36
N THR A 29 -14.89 -3.60 2.33
CA THR A 29 -14.76 -2.15 2.06
C THR A 29 -13.32 -1.73 2.36
N TRP A 30 -12.63 -1.22 1.34
CA TRP A 30 -11.22 -0.86 1.35
C TRP A 30 -11.01 0.64 1.28
N THR A 31 -9.96 1.17 1.93
CA THR A 31 -9.51 2.55 1.67
C THR A 31 -8.94 2.65 0.26
N THR A 32 -9.21 3.76 -0.46
CA THR A 32 -8.66 4.00 -1.81
C THR A 32 -7.33 4.77 -1.77
N LYS A 33 -6.93 5.27 -0.60
CA LYS A 33 -5.63 5.90 -0.35
C LYS A 33 -4.82 5.08 0.63
N ASN A 34 -3.50 5.15 0.53
CA ASN A 34 -2.60 4.60 1.52
C ASN A 34 -2.72 5.39 2.82
N LEU A 35 -2.52 4.72 3.93
CA LEU A 35 -2.55 5.31 5.27
C LEU A 35 -1.44 6.37 5.41
N ASP A 36 -1.77 7.50 6.05
CA ASP A 36 -0.86 8.64 6.26
C ASP A 36 -0.94 9.19 7.70
N VAL A 37 -1.12 8.31 8.68
CA VAL A 37 -1.18 8.71 10.09
C VAL A 37 0.20 8.71 10.74
N ALA A 38 0.44 9.64 11.66
CA ALA A 38 1.67 9.72 12.46
C ALA A 38 1.42 9.36 13.94
N THR A 39 0.20 8.93 14.26
CA THR A 39 -0.19 8.52 15.61
C THR A 39 -0.96 7.21 15.55
N PHE A 40 -0.83 6.43 16.59
CA PHE A 40 -1.70 5.28 16.85
C PHE A 40 -3.12 5.73 17.22
N ARG A 41 -4.06 4.79 17.23
CA ARG A 41 -5.47 5.03 17.58
C ARG A 41 -5.66 5.65 18.96
N ASN A 42 -4.78 5.34 19.91
CA ASN A 42 -4.79 5.90 21.28
C ASN A 42 -4.22 7.32 21.36
N GLY A 43 -3.68 7.88 20.26
CA GLY A 43 -3.09 9.21 20.20
C GLY A 43 -1.56 9.24 20.38
N ASP A 44 -0.92 8.13 20.73
CA ASP A 44 0.53 8.07 20.88
C ASP A 44 1.22 8.30 19.53
N ALA A 45 2.30 9.08 19.52
CA ALA A 45 3.08 9.33 18.33
C ALA A 45 3.81 8.06 17.86
N ILE A 46 3.82 7.85 16.54
CA ILE A 46 4.66 6.84 15.88
C ILE A 46 5.95 7.55 15.49
N PRO A 47 7.13 7.10 15.92
CA PRO A 47 8.40 7.72 15.55
C PRO A 47 8.63 7.77 14.04
N GLN A 48 9.13 8.89 13.54
CA GLN A 48 9.57 9.04 12.16
C GLN A 48 11.04 8.66 12.03
N ALA A 49 11.37 7.68 11.20
CA ALA A 49 12.74 7.34 10.85
C ALA A 49 13.20 8.17 9.64
N LYS A 50 14.01 9.20 9.88
CA LYS A 50 14.53 10.13 8.86
C LYS A 50 15.90 9.72 8.32
N THR A 51 16.64 8.87 9.03
CA THR A 51 17.93 8.35 8.61
C THR A 51 17.89 6.82 8.53
N ASP A 52 18.90 6.23 7.93
CA ASP A 52 19.01 4.78 7.80
C ASP A 52 19.27 4.15 9.18
N GLU A 53 20.08 4.82 10.02
CA GLU A 53 20.36 4.40 11.39
C GLU A 53 19.10 4.41 12.26
N GLU A 54 18.22 5.41 12.12
CA GLU A 54 16.95 5.46 12.88
C GLU A 54 16.03 4.31 12.49
N LEU A 55 15.98 3.92 11.19
CA LEU A 55 15.21 2.77 10.74
C LEU A 55 15.81 1.46 11.25
N GLU A 56 17.13 1.31 11.15
CA GLU A 56 17.85 0.13 11.62
C GLU A 56 17.66 -0.07 13.14
N VAL A 57 17.85 1.00 13.92
CA VAL A 57 17.63 0.98 15.38
C VAL A 57 16.19 0.60 15.72
N ALA A 58 15.21 1.18 15.04
CA ALA A 58 13.81 0.82 15.24
C ALA A 58 13.56 -0.67 14.89
N GLY A 59 14.13 -1.15 13.77
CA GLY A 59 14.03 -2.54 13.35
C GLY A 59 14.64 -3.51 14.36
N ASN A 60 15.87 -3.26 14.80
CA ASN A 60 16.61 -4.09 15.75
C ASN A 60 15.92 -4.16 17.13
N ASN A 61 15.30 -3.06 17.53
CA ASN A 61 14.57 -2.96 18.80
C ASN A 61 13.10 -3.40 18.65
N LYS A 62 12.66 -3.83 17.48
CA LYS A 62 11.25 -4.19 17.19
C LYS A 62 10.28 -3.05 17.52
N GLN A 63 10.70 -1.83 17.27
CA GLN A 63 9.92 -0.62 17.53
C GLN A 63 9.21 -0.13 16.27
N ALA A 64 8.01 0.39 16.47
CA ALA A 64 7.24 1.02 15.40
C ALA A 64 7.96 2.24 14.83
N ALA A 65 7.97 2.36 13.51
CA ALA A 65 8.49 3.53 12.82
C ALA A 65 7.77 3.75 11.49
N TRP A 66 7.83 4.99 11.00
CA TRP A 66 7.38 5.35 9.66
C TRP A 66 8.35 6.34 8.99
N CYS A 67 8.30 6.42 7.67
CA CYS A 67 8.95 7.47 6.89
C CYS A 67 8.11 7.84 5.66
N TYR A 68 8.46 8.95 4.99
CA TYR A 68 8.04 9.16 3.61
C TYR A 68 9.06 8.54 2.65
N TYR A 69 8.65 8.19 1.43
CA TYR A 69 9.60 7.79 0.39
C TYR A 69 10.62 8.91 0.16
N GLU A 70 11.92 8.58 0.22
CA GLU A 70 13.05 9.52 0.18
C GLU A 70 12.98 10.63 1.25
N ASN A 71 12.28 10.39 2.35
CA ASN A 71 12.03 11.38 3.41
C ASN A 71 11.41 12.70 2.89
N ASN A 72 10.80 12.67 1.71
CA ASN A 72 10.21 13.83 1.05
C ASN A 72 8.70 13.90 1.30
N THR A 73 8.25 15.00 1.90
CA THR A 73 6.82 15.24 2.21
C THR A 73 5.93 15.29 0.97
N ALA A 74 6.46 15.70 -0.20
CA ALA A 74 5.71 15.66 -1.45
C ALA A 74 5.35 14.23 -1.87
N ASN A 75 6.23 13.26 -1.62
CA ASN A 75 5.95 11.84 -1.79
C ASN A 75 4.89 11.36 -0.80
N GLY A 76 4.90 11.86 0.44
CA GLY A 76 3.87 11.59 1.44
C GLY A 76 2.48 12.00 0.98
N THR A 77 2.33 13.20 0.43
CA THR A 77 1.05 13.69 -0.10
C THR A 77 0.50 12.79 -1.21
N LYS A 78 1.39 12.22 -2.03
CA LYS A 78 1.01 11.36 -3.17
C LYS A 78 0.80 9.90 -2.79
N TYR A 79 1.71 9.35 -1.99
CA TYR A 79 1.81 7.91 -1.75
C TYR A 79 1.48 7.49 -0.32
N GLY A 80 1.29 8.44 0.61
CA GLY A 80 1.17 8.16 2.04
C GLY A 80 2.51 7.84 2.69
N LYS A 81 2.45 7.27 3.90
CA LYS A 81 3.63 6.85 4.65
C LYS A 81 4.01 5.41 4.37
N LEU A 82 5.29 5.12 4.55
CA LEU A 82 5.84 3.77 4.63
C LEU A 82 6.02 3.44 6.12
N TYR A 83 5.44 2.34 6.57
CA TYR A 83 5.50 1.86 7.96
C TYR A 83 6.31 0.58 8.01
N ASN A 84 7.10 0.37 9.06
CA ASN A 84 7.61 -0.96 9.34
C ASN A 84 6.49 -1.85 9.93
N TRP A 85 6.69 -3.17 9.91
CA TRP A 85 5.63 -4.08 10.38
C TRP A 85 5.37 -4.00 11.88
N TYR A 86 6.34 -3.51 12.66
CA TYR A 86 6.15 -3.28 14.09
C TYR A 86 5.12 -2.17 14.37
N ALA A 87 4.97 -1.19 13.47
CA ALA A 87 3.88 -0.24 13.53
C ALA A 87 2.53 -0.88 13.14
N VAL A 88 2.53 -1.78 12.15
CA VAL A 88 1.32 -2.48 11.69
C VAL A 88 0.72 -3.35 12.78
N ASN A 89 1.55 -4.07 13.52
CA ASN A 89 1.13 -5.02 14.56
C ASN A 89 1.19 -4.45 15.99
N ASP A 90 1.29 -3.15 16.14
CA ASP A 90 1.32 -2.51 17.44
C ASP A 90 -0.05 -2.58 18.13
N TYR A 91 -0.09 -2.99 19.40
CA TYR A 91 -1.32 -3.14 20.18
C TYR A 91 -2.13 -1.85 20.34
N ARG A 92 -1.48 -0.69 20.18
CA ARG A 92 -2.13 0.63 20.20
C ARG A 92 -3.00 0.90 18.98
N GLY A 93 -2.87 0.07 17.93
CA GLY A 93 -3.68 0.11 16.72
C GLY A 93 -3.23 1.19 15.73
N LEU A 94 -2.68 0.77 14.58
CA LEU A 94 -2.26 1.69 13.50
C LEU A 94 -3.46 2.20 12.70
N ALA A 95 -4.41 1.32 12.37
CA ALA A 95 -5.59 1.70 11.61
C ALA A 95 -6.56 2.52 12.47
N PRO A 96 -7.26 3.47 11.87
CA PRO A 96 -8.26 4.29 12.57
C PRO A 96 -9.46 3.50 13.10
N ALA A 97 -10.25 4.12 13.97
CA ALA A 97 -11.45 3.50 14.52
C ALA A 97 -12.43 3.05 13.41
N GLY A 98 -12.95 1.83 13.49
CA GLY A 98 -13.82 1.20 12.50
C GLY A 98 -13.07 0.64 11.28
N TRP A 99 -11.72 0.56 11.37
CA TRP A 99 -10.84 0.01 10.34
C TRP A 99 -9.72 -0.81 10.98
N HIS A 100 -9.22 -1.79 10.22
CA HIS A 100 -8.02 -2.54 10.57
C HIS A 100 -7.07 -2.69 9.38
N VAL A 101 -5.81 -3.02 9.65
CA VAL A 101 -4.86 -3.42 8.61
C VAL A 101 -5.22 -4.83 8.17
N PRO A 102 -5.44 -5.08 6.86
CA PRO A 102 -5.94 -6.36 6.41
C PRO A 102 -4.99 -7.52 6.71
N THR A 103 -5.55 -8.63 7.09
CA THR A 103 -4.86 -9.93 7.20
C THR A 103 -4.50 -10.46 5.80
N ASP A 104 -3.63 -11.46 5.75
CA ASP A 104 -3.29 -12.13 4.50
C ASP A 104 -4.48 -12.88 3.89
N GLU A 105 -5.39 -13.38 4.74
CA GLU A 105 -6.63 -14.01 4.30
C GLU A 105 -7.59 -12.99 3.64
N GLU A 106 -7.74 -11.81 4.20
CA GLU A 106 -8.57 -10.74 3.62
C GLU A 106 -8.02 -10.25 2.27
N TRP A 107 -6.71 -10.17 2.12
CA TRP A 107 -6.09 -9.95 0.82
C TRP A 107 -6.38 -11.08 -0.16
N THR A 108 -6.43 -12.33 0.31
CA THR A 108 -6.77 -13.50 -0.50
C THR A 108 -8.24 -13.46 -0.95
N VAL A 109 -9.17 -13.05 -0.06
CA VAL A 109 -10.58 -12.82 -0.41
C VAL A 109 -10.69 -11.78 -1.52
N LEU A 110 -9.97 -10.64 -1.39
CA LEU A 110 -9.93 -9.61 -2.43
C LEU A 110 -9.42 -10.16 -3.77
N SER A 111 -8.27 -10.82 -3.78
CA SER A 111 -7.67 -11.34 -5.02
C SER A 111 -8.55 -12.39 -5.68
N THR A 112 -9.18 -13.26 -4.90
CA THR A 112 -10.12 -14.28 -5.38
C THR A 112 -11.34 -13.64 -6.05
N PHE A 113 -11.95 -12.64 -5.42
CA PHE A 113 -13.07 -11.88 -6.02
C PHE A 113 -12.67 -11.22 -7.34
N LEU A 114 -11.44 -10.76 -7.45
CA LEU A 114 -10.91 -10.14 -8.67
C LEU A 114 -10.51 -11.16 -9.76
N GLY A 115 -10.71 -12.45 -9.55
CA GLY A 115 -10.44 -13.51 -10.52
C GLY A 115 -9.10 -14.21 -10.33
N GLY A 116 -8.53 -14.14 -9.13
CA GLY A 116 -7.27 -14.76 -8.74
C GLY A 116 -6.08 -13.81 -8.83
N GLU A 117 -4.98 -14.23 -8.21
CA GLU A 117 -3.75 -13.42 -8.10
C GLU A 117 -3.21 -12.99 -9.46
N ASP A 118 -3.27 -13.82 -10.49
CA ASP A 118 -2.75 -13.53 -11.85
C ASP A 118 -3.45 -12.35 -12.54
N LEU A 119 -4.71 -12.08 -12.19
CA LEU A 119 -5.55 -11.05 -12.83
C LEU A 119 -5.80 -9.84 -11.94
N ALA A 120 -5.71 -10.01 -10.63
CA ALA A 120 -6.06 -8.99 -9.66
C ALA A 120 -5.23 -7.71 -9.82
N GLY A 121 -3.93 -7.84 -10.08
CA GLY A 121 -3.02 -6.71 -10.13
C GLY A 121 -3.39 -5.69 -11.20
N LYS A 122 -3.77 -6.11 -12.41
CA LYS A 122 -4.21 -5.18 -13.46
C LYS A 122 -5.48 -4.41 -13.07
N LYS A 123 -6.40 -5.05 -12.36
CA LYS A 123 -7.66 -4.44 -11.89
C LYS A 123 -7.44 -3.48 -10.73
N MET A 124 -6.41 -3.69 -9.92
CA MET A 124 -6.09 -2.91 -8.72
C MET A 124 -5.18 -1.71 -8.99
N LYS A 125 -4.24 -1.82 -9.94
CA LYS A 125 -3.33 -0.71 -10.26
C LYS A 125 -4.09 0.52 -10.75
N SER A 126 -3.64 1.72 -10.32
CA SER A 126 -4.10 3.01 -10.82
C SER A 126 -3.91 3.11 -12.35
N THR A 127 -4.70 3.99 -12.97
CA THR A 127 -4.64 4.25 -14.42
C THR A 127 -3.47 5.14 -14.84
N SER A 128 -2.66 5.59 -13.87
CA SER A 128 -1.48 6.44 -14.10
C SER A 128 -0.42 6.24 -13.03
N GLY A 129 0.80 6.69 -13.31
CA GLY A 129 1.90 6.73 -12.36
C GLY A 129 2.80 5.50 -12.37
N TRP A 130 2.42 4.43 -13.04
CA TRP A 130 3.24 3.24 -13.20
C TRP A 130 4.18 3.37 -14.39
N ASN A 131 5.45 3.03 -14.18
CA ASN A 131 6.46 3.06 -15.23
C ASN A 131 6.09 2.13 -16.38
N SER A 132 6.40 2.55 -17.60
CA SER A 132 6.39 1.67 -18.76
C SER A 132 7.52 0.64 -18.67
N TYR A 133 7.36 -0.50 -19.30
CA TYR A 133 8.38 -1.55 -19.33
C TYR A 133 8.42 -2.24 -20.69
N ASP A 134 9.61 -2.74 -21.04
CA ASP A 134 9.79 -3.57 -22.20
C ASP A 134 9.61 -5.05 -21.86
N CYS A 135 8.91 -5.78 -22.68
CA CYS A 135 8.83 -7.22 -22.51
C CYS A 135 10.16 -7.88 -22.90
N LYS A 136 11.06 -8.07 -21.92
CA LYS A 136 12.39 -8.66 -22.15
C LYS A 136 12.33 -10.03 -22.84
N LYS A 137 11.25 -10.80 -22.64
CA LYS A 137 11.04 -12.08 -23.35
C LYS A 137 10.75 -11.90 -24.84
N CYS A 138 10.21 -10.74 -25.24
CA CYS A 138 9.90 -10.43 -26.64
C CYS A 138 10.98 -9.58 -27.30
N ASN A 139 11.90 -9.00 -26.52
CA ASN A 139 12.93 -8.12 -27.04
C ASN A 139 13.91 -8.95 -27.89
N GLY A 140 13.91 -8.75 -29.20
CA GLY A 140 14.69 -9.52 -30.17
C GLY A 140 14.03 -10.77 -30.75
N GLY A 141 12.83 -11.16 -30.28
CA GLY A 141 12.10 -12.29 -30.84
C GLY A 141 11.33 -11.96 -32.13
N SER A 142 11.05 -12.99 -32.96
CA SER A 142 10.20 -12.85 -34.14
C SER A 142 8.79 -12.38 -33.78
N THR A 143 8.08 -11.81 -34.75
CA THR A 143 6.67 -11.40 -34.61
C THR A 143 5.79 -12.55 -34.12
N GLU A 144 6.08 -13.78 -34.50
CA GLU A 144 5.35 -14.98 -34.09
C GLU A 144 5.61 -15.33 -32.64
N PHE A 145 6.85 -15.22 -32.15
CA PHE A 145 7.19 -15.40 -30.75
C PHE A 145 6.51 -14.34 -29.87
N LYS A 146 6.43 -13.10 -30.34
CA LYS A 146 5.71 -12.03 -29.63
C LYS A 146 4.23 -12.35 -29.44
N LYS A 147 3.57 -12.92 -30.46
CA LYS A 147 2.14 -13.33 -30.39
C LYS A 147 1.88 -14.43 -29.35
N THR A 148 2.82 -15.34 -29.17
CA THR A 148 2.69 -16.51 -28.26
C THR A 148 3.33 -16.28 -26.89
N CYS A 149 3.96 -15.12 -26.69
CA CYS A 149 4.67 -14.82 -25.44
C CYS A 149 3.72 -14.84 -24.24
N SER A 150 3.97 -15.74 -23.29
CA SER A 150 3.18 -15.90 -22.06
C SER A 150 3.23 -14.69 -21.15
N ALA A 151 4.31 -13.88 -21.25
CA ALA A 151 4.48 -12.68 -20.41
C ALA A 151 3.64 -11.49 -20.88
N CYS A 152 3.53 -11.27 -22.20
CA CYS A 152 2.76 -10.17 -22.77
C CYS A 152 1.48 -10.62 -23.50
N LYS A 153 1.24 -11.94 -23.61
CA LYS A 153 0.08 -12.54 -24.27
C LYS A 153 -0.18 -11.97 -25.67
N GLY A 154 0.89 -11.67 -26.39
CA GLY A 154 0.81 -11.16 -27.78
C GLY A 154 0.41 -9.69 -27.91
N THR A 155 0.14 -8.96 -26.84
CA THR A 155 -0.33 -7.56 -26.93
C THR A 155 0.70 -6.59 -27.50
N GLN A 156 1.98 -7.02 -27.68
CA GLN A 156 3.04 -6.23 -28.34
C GLN A 156 3.55 -6.81 -29.65
N ALA A 157 2.81 -7.70 -30.26
CA ALA A 157 3.30 -8.36 -31.48
C ALA A 157 3.75 -7.36 -32.57
N ASN A 158 3.24 -6.13 -32.59
CA ASN A 158 3.48 -5.11 -33.62
C ASN A 158 3.82 -3.71 -33.02
N SER A 159 4.20 -3.58 -31.76
CA SER A 159 4.50 -2.28 -31.14
C SER A 159 5.99 -2.15 -30.85
N SER A 160 6.58 -1.03 -31.27
CA SER A 160 7.90 -0.57 -30.84
C SER A 160 7.84 0.21 -29.52
N GLU A 161 6.62 0.52 -29.03
CA GLU A 161 6.42 1.29 -27.82
C GLU A 161 6.43 0.38 -26.58
N PRO A 162 6.99 0.85 -25.46
CA PRO A 162 7.00 0.11 -24.20
C PRO A 162 5.58 -0.09 -23.67
N PHE A 163 5.37 -1.17 -22.93
CA PHE A 163 4.11 -1.42 -22.25
C PHE A 163 3.85 -0.40 -21.16
N SER A 164 2.64 0.10 -21.11
CA SER A 164 2.19 0.84 -19.94
C SER A 164 2.12 -0.09 -18.74
N GLY A 165 2.79 0.27 -17.65
CA GLY A 165 2.65 -0.40 -16.37
C GLY A 165 1.32 -0.12 -15.68
N ASN A 166 0.55 0.85 -16.17
CA ASN A 166 -0.72 1.26 -15.60
C ASN A 166 -1.76 0.14 -15.64
N GLY A 167 -2.63 0.12 -14.63
CA GLY A 167 -3.77 -0.78 -14.56
C GLY A 167 -5.03 -0.20 -15.18
N SER A 168 -6.13 -0.93 -15.00
CA SER A 168 -7.47 -0.48 -15.37
C SER A 168 -8.19 0.24 -14.22
N ASN A 169 -7.73 0.03 -12.99
CA ASN A 169 -8.43 0.43 -11.76
C ASN A 169 -9.91 0.04 -11.72
N SER A 170 -10.29 -1.03 -12.43
CA SER A 170 -11.71 -1.40 -12.61
C SER A 170 -12.40 -1.81 -11.30
N CYS A 171 -11.64 -2.12 -10.25
CA CYS A 171 -12.21 -2.39 -8.93
C CYS A 171 -12.19 -1.16 -7.99
N GLY A 172 -11.62 -0.03 -8.41
CA GLY A 172 -11.55 1.20 -7.61
C GLY A 172 -10.51 1.19 -6.48
N PHE A 173 -9.66 0.17 -6.38
CA PHE A 173 -8.62 0.08 -5.34
C PHE A 173 -7.59 1.21 -5.44
N THR A 174 -7.28 1.69 -6.64
CA THR A 174 -6.34 2.80 -6.93
C THR A 174 -4.95 2.53 -6.34
N GLY A 175 -4.39 1.37 -6.63
CA GLY A 175 -3.04 0.98 -6.18
C GLY A 175 -1.98 1.84 -6.86
N LEU A 176 -1.25 2.64 -6.08
CA LEU A 176 -0.18 3.52 -6.56
C LEU A 176 1.19 2.87 -6.41
N PRO A 177 2.14 3.14 -7.33
CA PRO A 177 3.50 2.63 -7.25
C PRO A 177 4.37 3.50 -6.32
N GLY A 178 4.11 3.46 -5.03
CA GLY A 178 4.76 4.30 -4.03
C GLY A 178 6.18 3.88 -3.65
N GLY A 179 6.68 2.77 -4.21
CA GLY A 179 7.98 2.21 -3.83
C GLY A 179 7.96 1.65 -2.41
N PHE A 180 9.15 1.50 -1.84
CA PHE A 180 9.37 0.97 -0.51
C PHE A 180 10.69 1.46 0.07
N ARG A 181 10.93 1.20 1.35
CA ARG A 181 12.23 1.33 2.00
C ARG A 181 12.67 -0.05 2.47
N ALA A 182 13.81 -0.50 2.01
CA ALA A 182 14.38 -1.79 2.42
C ALA A 182 14.88 -1.74 3.88
N SER A 183 15.15 -2.90 4.46
CA SER A 183 15.60 -3.02 5.87
C SER A 183 16.99 -2.40 6.13
N ASP A 184 17.80 -2.21 5.08
CA ASP A 184 19.09 -1.51 5.10
C ASP A 184 18.95 0.01 4.89
N GLY A 185 17.72 0.53 4.84
CA GLY A 185 17.43 1.94 4.69
C GLY A 185 17.27 2.44 3.26
N VAL A 186 17.67 1.66 2.25
CA VAL A 186 17.61 2.06 0.84
C VAL A 186 16.17 2.22 0.37
N PHE A 187 15.87 3.34 -0.29
CA PHE A 187 14.61 3.57 -0.99
C PHE A 187 14.70 3.05 -2.42
N ASP A 188 13.68 2.31 -2.86
CA ASP A 188 13.64 1.80 -4.23
C ASP A 188 12.20 1.68 -4.75
N GLY A 189 12.08 1.59 -6.06
CA GLY A 189 10.91 1.10 -6.76
C GLY A 189 9.75 2.07 -6.94
N VAL A 190 9.90 3.38 -6.64
CA VAL A 190 8.84 4.36 -6.98
C VAL A 190 8.55 4.32 -8.48
N GLY A 191 7.27 4.31 -8.85
CA GLY A 191 6.84 4.11 -10.24
C GLY A 191 6.78 2.65 -10.69
N SER A 192 7.46 1.72 -10.00
CA SER A 192 7.57 0.32 -10.39
C SER A 192 6.92 -0.66 -9.41
N TYR A 193 6.90 -0.32 -8.12
CA TYR A 193 6.40 -1.17 -7.04
C TYR A 193 5.35 -0.46 -6.21
N GLY A 194 4.22 -1.12 -5.97
CA GLY A 194 3.26 -0.77 -4.94
C GLY A 194 3.18 -1.94 -3.96
N LEU A 195 3.71 -1.76 -2.74
CA LEU A 195 3.79 -2.81 -1.73
C LEU A 195 2.97 -2.43 -0.51
N TRP A 196 2.17 -3.37 0.00
CA TRP A 196 1.32 -3.17 1.16
C TRP A 196 1.50 -4.28 2.17
N TRP A 197 1.69 -3.91 3.43
CA TRP A 197 1.71 -4.86 4.51
C TRP A 197 0.37 -5.60 4.67
N SER A 198 0.48 -6.85 5.08
CA SER A 198 -0.58 -7.58 5.77
C SER A 198 -0.31 -7.56 7.27
N ALA A 199 -1.37 -7.60 8.09
CA ALA A 199 -1.24 -7.77 9.54
C ALA A 199 -0.78 -9.18 9.93
N SER A 200 -0.73 -10.13 8.98
CA SER A 200 -0.32 -11.51 9.26
C SER A 200 1.18 -11.66 9.31
N GLU A 201 1.66 -12.25 10.39
CA GLU A 201 3.05 -12.62 10.58
C GLU A 201 3.41 -13.83 9.68
N GLY A 202 4.60 -13.83 9.09
CA GLY A 202 5.14 -15.00 8.40
C GLY A 202 5.93 -15.87 9.38
N ASP A 203 6.87 -15.26 10.10
CA ASP A 203 7.63 -15.86 11.20
C ASP A 203 8.19 -14.75 12.12
N ALA A 204 9.14 -15.10 12.99
CA ALA A 204 9.74 -14.13 13.93
C ALA A 204 10.39 -12.92 13.24
N SER A 205 10.86 -13.06 12.00
CA SER A 205 11.65 -12.06 11.25
C SER A 205 10.91 -11.43 10.08
N VAL A 206 9.93 -12.14 9.49
CA VAL A 206 9.21 -11.70 8.29
C VAL A 206 7.70 -11.65 8.49
N ALA A 207 7.04 -10.83 7.67
CA ALA A 207 5.60 -10.75 7.60
C ALA A 207 5.12 -10.78 6.15
N TRP A 208 3.87 -11.17 5.94
CA TRP A 208 3.26 -11.22 4.62
C TRP A 208 2.98 -9.81 4.11
N ASN A 209 3.13 -9.64 2.81
CA ASN A 209 2.74 -8.43 2.12
C ASN A 209 2.11 -8.74 0.76
N ARG A 210 1.51 -7.74 0.14
CA ARG A 210 0.99 -7.81 -1.22
C ARG A 210 1.69 -6.80 -2.11
N GLY A 211 2.03 -7.26 -3.32
CA GLY A 211 2.83 -6.47 -4.25
C GLY A 211 2.24 -6.38 -5.64
N LEU A 212 2.18 -5.16 -6.15
CA LEU A 212 1.90 -4.85 -7.55
C LEU A 212 3.20 -4.36 -8.20
N LEU A 213 3.50 -4.88 -9.38
CA LEU A 213 4.69 -4.51 -10.15
C LEU A 213 4.26 -3.95 -11.51
N SER A 214 4.98 -2.94 -12.02
CA SER A 214 4.65 -2.30 -13.30
C SER A 214 4.55 -3.31 -14.44
N GLY A 215 5.49 -4.27 -14.50
CA GLY A 215 5.57 -5.29 -15.57
C GLY A 215 4.61 -6.47 -15.47
N TYR A 216 3.75 -6.54 -14.44
CA TYR A 216 2.95 -7.73 -14.18
C TYR A 216 1.48 -7.40 -13.97
N SER A 217 0.60 -8.32 -14.38
CA SER A 217 -0.84 -8.24 -14.10
C SER A 217 -1.24 -8.85 -12.76
N SER A 218 -0.31 -9.54 -12.11
CA SER A 218 -0.56 -10.28 -10.88
C SER A 218 -0.46 -9.40 -9.63
N LEU A 219 -1.10 -9.87 -8.57
CA LEU A 219 -0.90 -9.43 -7.19
C LEU A 219 0.01 -10.45 -6.50
N GLY A 220 1.26 -10.09 -6.27
CA GLY A 220 2.22 -10.96 -5.58
C GLY A 220 1.91 -11.09 -4.08
N ARG A 221 2.32 -12.21 -3.49
CA ARG A 221 2.20 -12.54 -2.05
C ARG A 221 3.55 -12.98 -1.47
N PRO A 222 4.55 -12.09 -1.40
CA PRO A 222 5.82 -12.42 -0.73
C PRO A 222 5.74 -12.20 0.78
N SER A 223 6.71 -12.79 1.52
CA SER A 223 7.05 -12.39 2.88
C SER A 223 8.37 -11.63 2.88
N ILE A 224 8.50 -10.64 3.74
CA ILE A 224 9.67 -9.77 3.79
C ILE A 224 9.98 -9.37 5.24
N THR A 225 11.23 -8.95 5.47
CA THR A 225 11.73 -8.52 6.77
C THR A 225 10.87 -7.42 7.39
N LYS A 226 10.45 -7.61 8.64
CA LYS A 226 9.56 -6.71 9.39
C LYS A 226 10.06 -5.29 9.56
N SER A 227 11.37 -5.06 9.48
CA SER A 227 11.99 -3.73 9.54
C SER A 227 11.85 -2.92 8.25
N SER A 228 11.47 -3.54 7.11
CA SER A 228 11.23 -2.82 5.86
C SER A 228 10.03 -1.86 5.97
N GLY A 229 10.05 -0.78 5.19
CA GLY A 229 9.00 0.22 5.14
C GLY A 229 8.08 0.02 3.93
N PHE A 230 6.80 -0.31 4.14
CA PHE A 230 5.79 -0.45 3.09
C PHE A 230 4.55 0.39 3.38
N SER A 231 3.78 0.65 2.33
CA SER A 231 2.46 1.28 2.46
C SER A 231 1.48 0.41 3.26
N VAL A 232 0.41 1.04 3.74
CA VAL A 232 -0.69 0.35 4.42
C VAL A 232 -2.01 0.76 3.78
N ARG A 233 -2.89 -0.21 3.56
CA ARG A 233 -4.31 -0.04 3.27
C ARG A 233 -5.12 -0.57 4.43
N CYS A 234 -6.34 -0.07 4.60
CA CYS A 234 -7.22 -0.54 5.65
C CYS A 234 -8.50 -1.15 5.07
N VAL A 235 -9.05 -2.11 5.79
CA VAL A 235 -10.35 -2.73 5.56
C VAL A 235 -11.27 -2.31 6.71
N ARG A 236 -12.55 -2.09 6.41
CA ARG A 236 -13.55 -1.74 7.41
C ARG A 236 -13.88 -2.97 8.27
N ASP A 237 -14.03 -2.74 9.59
CA ASP A 237 -14.46 -3.74 10.58
C ASP A 237 -15.87 -4.26 10.31
#